data_d2a035b4125bec0061b73afbd165be2f
#
_entry.id   d2a035b4125bec0061b73afbd165be2f
#
_cell.length_a   1.000
_cell.length_b   1.000
_cell.length_c   1.000
_cell.angle_alpha   90.00
_cell.angle_beta   90.00
_cell.angle_gamma   90.00
#
_symmetry.space_group_name_H-M   'P 1'
#
loop_
_entity.id
_entity.type
_entity.pdbx_description
1 polymer ?
#
loop_
_entity_poly.entity_id
_entity_poly.type
_entity_poly.pdbx_seq_one_letter_code
_entity_poly.pdbx_strand_id
1 'polypeptide(L)'
;MENKTCNGWTNYATWKINLEMDLQNYAYNYELTKDDFEDAYELSQILKEHVLESLELDCDNTLTLSYANDFVSDVNFIEIAEHIIYDMED
;
A
#
# COMPACT_ATOMS: atom_id res chain seq x y z
N MET A 1 20.71 -13.38 -1.86
CA MET A 1 20.36 -12.78 -1.58
C MET A 1 19.89 -12.20 -1.09
N GLU A 2 19.50 -12.10 -0.70
CA GLU A 2 19.01 -11.55 -0.23
C GLU A 2 18.45 -10.71 0.07
N ASN A 3 18.71 -10.00 0.44
CA ASN A 3 18.08 -9.19 0.95
C ASN A 3 17.04 -8.71 0.92
N LYS A 4 16.76 -8.56 1.42
CA LYS A 4 15.38 -8.68 1.26
C LYS A 4 14.60 -7.57 1.81
N THR A 5 14.87 -7.10 3.02
CA THR A 5 14.16 -5.97 3.61
C THR A 5 14.72 -4.66 3.08
N CYS A 6 13.89 -3.61 3.14
CA CYS A 6 14.28 -2.29 2.70
C CYS A 6 13.75 -1.29 3.71
N ASN A 7 14.65 -0.66 4.46
CA ASN A 7 14.31 0.35 5.47
C ASN A 7 13.25 -0.13 6.46
N GLY A 8 13.33 -1.41 6.84
CA GLY A 8 12.39 -1.99 7.79
C GLY A 8 11.16 -2.61 7.17
N TRP A 9 11.02 -2.53 5.85
CA TRP A 9 9.90 -3.12 5.12
C TRP A 9 10.32 -4.43 4.47
N THR A 10 9.33 -5.28 4.18
CA THR A 10 9.56 -6.60 3.61
C THR A 10 10.41 -6.56 2.35
N ASN A 11 10.14 -5.61 1.47
CA ASN A 11 10.91 -5.50 0.23
C ASN A 11 10.84 -4.07 -0.28
N TYR A 12 11.59 -3.83 -1.35
CA TYR A 12 11.69 -2.51 -1.95
C TYR A 12 10.33 -2.01 -2.45
N ALA A 13 9.56 -2.89 -3.08
CA ALA A 13 8.26 -2.48 -3.63
C ALA A 13 7.33 -1.95 -2.53
N THR A 14 7.30 -2.63 -1.38
CA THR A 14 6.47 -2.21 -0.26
C THR A 14 6.90 -0.84 0.25
N TRP A 15 8.21 -0.68 0.45
CA TRP A 15 8.75 0.60 0.92
C TRP A 15 8.44 1.73 -0.07
N LYS A 16 8.67 1.46 -1.36
CA LYS A 16 8.53 2.48 -2.39
C LYS A 16 7.07 2.94 -2.54
N ILE A 17 6.14 1.99 -2.58
CA ILE A 17 4.72 2.33 -2.72
C ILE A 17 4.24 3.11 -1.50
N ASN A 18 4.64 2.68 -0.30
CA ASN A 18 4.24 3.41 0.90
C ASN A 18 4.75 4.85 0.86
N LEU A 19 5.98 5.03 0.40
CA LEU A 19 6.59 6.36 0.34
C LEU A 19 5.92 7.23 -0.72
N GLU A 20 5.77 6.71 -1.93
CA GLU A 20 5.27 7.49 -3.05
C GLU A 20 3.79 7.83 -2.92
N MET A 21 3.01 6.91 -2.37
CA MET A 21 1.56 7.10 -2.23
C MET A 21 1.18 7.61 -0.85
N ASP A 22 2.16 7.77 0.04
CA ASP A 22 1.93 8.24 1.41
C ASP A 22 0.87 7.38 2.11
N LEU A 23 0.95 6.06 1.92
CA LEU A 23 -0.06 5.15 2.46
C LEU A 23 -0.06 5.13 3.98
N GLN A 24 1.08 5.39 4.59
CA GLN A 24 1.18 5.40 6.04
C GLN A 24 0.22 6.41 6.66
N ASN A 25 -0.11 7.46 5.93
CA ASN A 25 -1.03 8.49 6.40
C ASN A 25 -2.42 8.34 5.76
N TYR A 26 -2.69 7.21 5.11
CA TYR A 26 -3.94 7.01 4.41
C TYR A 26 -5.15 7.19 5.33
N ALA A 27 -5.11 6.56 6.49
CA ALA A 27 -6.24 6.64 7.42
C ALA A 27 -6.50 8.08 7.84
N TYR A 28 -5.46 8.84 8.09
CA TYR A 28 -5.60 10.24 8.47
C TYR A 28 -6.15 11.06 7.31
N ASN A 29 -5.59 10.86 6.11
CA ASN A 29 -5.97 11.67 4.95
C ASN A 29 -7.40 11.43 4.51
N TYR A 30 -7.92 10.22 4.69
CA TYR A 30 -9.26 9.85 4.26
C TYR A 30 -10.19 9.62 5.43
N GLU A 31 -9.76 10.00 6.64
CA GLU A 31 -10.57 9.97 7.85
C GLU A 31 -11.12 8.58 8.15
N LEU A 32 -10.31 7.56 7.90
CA LEU A 32 -10.69 6.20 8.25
C LEU A 32 -10.64 6.00 9.75
N THR A 33 -11.57 5.18 10.24
CA THR A 33 -11.59 4.78 11.64
C THR A 33 -11.54 3.26 11.72
N LYS A 34 -11.41 2.74 12.94
CA LYS A 34 -11.39 1.30 13.13
C LYS A 34 -12.72 0.65 12.76
N ASP A 35 -13.77 1.45 12.59
CA ASP A 35 -15.07 0.93 12.16
C ASP A 35 -15.12 0.67 10.66
N ASP A 36 -14.16 1.19 9.90
CA ASP A 36 -14.16 1.07 8.45
C ASP A 36 -13.54 -0.24 7.97
N PHE A 37 -12.88 -0.98 8.85
CA PHE A 37 -12.28 -2.26 8.51
C PHE A 37 -12.22 -3.12 9.78
N GLU A 38 -12.24 -4.45 9.58
CA GLU A 38 -12.22 -5.37 10.71
C GLU A 38 -10.82 -5.76 11.13
N ASP A 39 -9.91 -5.89 10.17
CA ASP A 39 -8.57 -6.36 10.45
C ASP A 39 -7.60 -5.85 9.39
N ALA A 40 -6.34 -6.22 9.55
CA ALA A 40 -5.29 -5.78 8.61
C ALA A 40 -5.55 -6.26 7.20
N TYR A 41 -6.14 -7.44 7.05
CA TYR A 41 -6.42 -7.95 5.71
C TYR A 41 -7.41 -7.04 4.99
N GLU A 42 -8.50 -6.68 5.66
CA GLU A 42 -9.51 -5.82 5.06
C GLU A 42 -8.93 -4.47 4.71
N LEU A 43 -8.16 -3.88 5.63
CA LEU A 43 -7.52 -2.61 5.34
C LEU A 43 -6.55 -2.72 4.17
N SER A 44 -5.83 -3.86 4.08
CA SER A 44 -4.89 -4.05 2.97
C SER A 44 -5.60 -4.04 1.63
N GLN A 45 -6.82 -4.58 1.57
CA GLN A 45 -7.59 -4.58 0.33
C GLN A 45 -8.02 -3.17 -0.04
N ILE A 46 -8.39 -2.36 0.94
CA ILE A 46 -8.73 -0.96 0.71
C ILE A 46 -7.53 -0.21 0.13
N LEU A 47 -6.36 -0.41 0.73
CA LEU A 47 -5.15 0.23 0.25
C LEU A 47 -4.79 -0.20 -1.17
N LYS A 48 -4.91 -1.50 -1.44
CA LYS A 48 -4.58 -2.03 -2.75
C LYS A 48 -5.48 -1.44 -3.82
N GLU A 49 -6.78 -1.38 -3.55
CA GLU A 49 -7.72 -0.80 -4.50
C GLU A 49 -7.42 0.66 -4.78
N HIS A 50 -7.06 1.40 -3.73
CA HIS A 50 -6.71 2.80 -3.88
C HIS A 50 -5.51 2.97 -4.81
N VAL A 51 -4.46 2.15 -4.60
CA VAL A 51 -3.27 2.23 -5.42
C VAL A 51 -3.57 1.87 -6.87
N LEU A 52 -4.33 0.79 -7.08
CA LEU A 52 -4.65 0.36 -8.45
C LEU A 52 -5.50 1.39 -9.19
N GLU A 53 -6.45 1.99 -8.50
CA GLU A 53 -7.26 3.05 -9.12
C GLU A 53 -6.41 4.25 -9.51
N SER A 54 -5.49 4.63 -8.64
CA SER A 54 -4.60 5.75 -8.93
C SER A 54 -3.74 5.46 -10.15
N LEU A 55 -3.25 4.23 -10.27
CA LEU A 55 -2.43 3.86 -11.42
C LEU A 55 -3.22 3.88 -12.71
N GLU A 56 -4.48 3.44 -12.67
CA GLU A 56 -5.31 3.46 -13.87
C GLU A 56 -5.57 4.88 -14.35
N LEU A 57 -5.78 5.78 -13.42
CA LEU A 57 -6.03 7.17 -13.77
C LEU A 57 -4.80 7.87 -14.34
N ASP A 58 -3.61 7.47 -13.90
CA ASP A 58 -2.37 8.12 -14.29
C ASP A 58 -1.70 7.49 -15.49
N CYS A 59 -2.07 6.28 -15.86
CA CYS A 59 -1.39 5.55 -16.95
C CYS A 59 -2.21 5.57 -18.21
N ASP A 60 -1.69 6.26 -19.23
CA ASP A 60 -2.32 6.32 -20.54
C ASP A 60 -1.97 5.14 -21.43
N ASN A 61 -0.98 4.38 -21.05
CA ASN A 61 -0.36 3.39 -21.88
C ASN A 61 -0.50 2.01 -21.25
N THR A 62 -1.04 1.06 -22.03
CA THR A 62 -1.29 -0.29 -21.54
C THR A 62 -0.01 -0.96 -21.03
N LEU A 63 1.10 -0.75 -21.74
CA LEU A 63 2.35 -1.35 -21.33
C LEU A 63 2.83 -0.78 -19.99
N THR A 64 2.74 0.53 -19.83
CA THR A 64 3.12 1.18 -18.57
C THR A 64 2.25 0.66 -17.43
N LEU A 65 0.97 0.51 -17.66
CA LEU A 65 0.05 0.01 -16.64
C LEU A 65 0.40 -1.44 -16.27
N SER A 66 0.78 -2.24 -17.26
CA SER A 66 1.18 -3.63 -17.01
C SER A 66 2.39 -3.70 -16.09
N TYR A 67 3.40 -2.88 -16.36
CA TYR A 67 4.59 -2.83 -15.51
C TYR A 67 4.24 -2.35 -14.10
N ALA A 68 3.36 -1.36 -14.01
CA ALA A 68 2.96 -0.84 -12.72
C ALA A 68 2.21 -1.92 -11.92
N ASN A 69 1.34 -2.67 -12.58
CA ASN A 69 0.61 -3.75 -11.92
C ASN A 69 1.56 -4.84 -11.43
N ASP A 70 2.58 -5.16 -12.23
CA ASP A 70 3.59 -6.13 -11.81
C ASP A 70 4.32 -5.66 -10.57
N PHE A 71 4.67 -4.39 -10.53
CA PHE A 71 5.34 -3.82 -9.37
C PHE A 71 4.45 -3.90 -8.14
N VAL A 72 3.19 -3.54 -8.30
CA VAL A 72 2.22 -3.54 -7.19
C VAL A 72 2.01 -4.96 -6.66
N SER A 73 2.12 -5.97 -7.52
CA SER A 73 1.91 -7.35 -7.08
C SER A 73 2.95 -7.79 -6.05
N ASP A 74 4.11 -7.11 -5.99
CA ASP A 74 5.14 -7.42 -5.01
C ASP A 74 4.96 -6.67 -3.69
N VAL A 75 4.01 -5.75 -3.62
CA VAL A 75 3.81 -4.92 -2.43
C VAL A 75 3.09 -5.73 -1.36
N ASN A 76 3.63 -5.70 -0.16
CA ASN A 76 3.00 -6.34 0.99
C ASN A 76 2.04 -5.35 1.67
N PHE A 77 0.82 -5.27 1.14
CA PHE A 77 -0.16 -4.32 1.66
C PHE A 77 -0.59 -4.64 3.08
N ILE A 78 -0.54 -5.91 3.47
CA ILE A 78 -0.88 -6.28 4.85
C ILE A 78 0.12 -5.66 5.81
N GLU A 79 1.40 -5.66 5.44
CA GLU A 79 2.42 -5.02 6.28
C GLU A 79 2.14 -3.53 6.45
N ILE A 80 1.78 -2.86 5.37
CA ILE A 80 1.45 -1.43 5.45
C ILE A 80 0.22 -1.23 6.33
N ALA A 81 -0.80 -2.07 6.15
CA ALA A 81 -2.01 -1.98 6.94
C ALA A 81 -1.72 -2.17 8.44
N GLU A 82 -0.84 -3.12 8.76
CA GLU A 82 -0.47 -3.36 10.15
C GLU A 82 0.21 -2.15 10.77
N HIS A 83 1.06 -1.48 10.01
CA HIS A 83 1.69 -0.26 10.50
C HIS A 83 0.66 0.84 10.75
N ILE A 84 -0.31 0.99 9.85
CA ILE A 84 -1.35 1.99 10.02
C ILE A 84 -2.18 1.70 11.27
N ILE A 85 -2.56 0.44 11.46
CA ILE A 85 -3.35 0.05 12.61
C ILE A 85 -2.60 0.29 13.91
N TYR A 86 -1.31 -0.05 13.90
CA TYR A 86 -0.47 0.17 15.07
C TYR A 86 -0.45 1.64 15.45
N ASP A 87 -0.33 2.52 14.48
CA ASP A 87 -0.32 3.96 14.72
C ASP A 87 -1.68 4.44 15.24
N MET A 88 -2.77 3.82 14.79
CA MET A 88 -4.11 4.22 15.20
C MET A 88 -4.43 3.83 16.64
N GLU A 89 -3.72 2.85 17.15
CA GLU A 89 -3.97 2.37 18.52
C GLU A 89 -3.33 3.24 19.58
N ASP A 90 -2.58 4.20 19.19
CA ASP A 90 -1.84 5.05 20.12
C ASP A 90 -2.71 6.15 20.78
#